data_184a8aaac3505a4fa16af5bd4163c167
#
_entry.id   184a8aaac3505a4fa16af5bd4163c167
#
_cell.length_a   1.000
_cell.length_b   1.000
_cell.length_c   1.000
_cell.angle_alpha   90.00
_cell.angle_beta   90.00
_cell.angle_gamma   90.00
#
_symmetry.space_group_name_H-M   'P 1'
#
loop_
_entity.id
_entity.type
_entity.pdbx_description
1 polymer ?
#
loop_
_entity_poly.entity_id
_entity_poly.type
_entity_poly.pdbx_seq_one_letter_code
_entity_poly.pdbx_strand_id
1 'polypeptide(L)'
;MTTHLLLRLYDWFARHRFLRLALPLVLVLAALASASQLHFKEDITDFLPNNDNYRRSMEIYRQTNAADRIFIVASSTDTTQLNTPLLVRAVQQLEGESQARGWKLMAQADVESVMRIPEFAYQNAPLLLGNADFERIKRITNTDSIRAALQNCREMLLFPTGGMVTQNIERDPLGLFAPLLAKLQASGNALRYELYDGYIFTPNSRHAVAMLTSPYGASETSSNAQLVMQIDSVTKAIEARLPGVQFAVTGAPVIAVDNASQIKKDSI
;
A
#
# COMPACT_ATOMS: atom_id res chain seq x y z
N MET A 1 -1.31 -40.38 50.32
CA MET A 1 -1.89 -39.20 51.00
C MET A 1 -2.92 -38.45 50.12
N THR A 2 -2.83 -38.51 48.82
CA THR A 2 -3.73 -37.86 47.84
C THR A 2 -5.11 -38.49 47.69
N THR A 3 -5.23 -39.84 47.81
CA THR A 3 -6.49 -40.57 47.63
C THR A 3 -7.52 -40.30 48.74
N HIS A 4 -7.09 -40.15 49.99
CA HIS A 4 -7.99 -39.79 51.09
C HIS A 4 -8.56 -38.38 51.02
N LEU A 5 -7.82 -37.46 50.43
CA LEU A 5 -8.26 -36.08 50.26
C LEU A 5 -9.31 -35.98 49.14
N LEU A 6 -9.13 -36.73 48.06
CA LEU A 6 -10.08 -36.83 46.95
C LEU A 6 -11.40 -37.48 47.37
N LEU A 7 -11.35 -38.55 48.20
CA LEU A 7 -12.55 -39.21 48.72
C LEU A 7 -13.34 -38.29 49.66
N ARG A 8 -12.68 -37.58 50.56
CA ARG A 8 -13.35 -36.57 51.42
C ARG A 8 -13.99 -35.43 50.64
N LEU A 9 -13.33 -34.97 49.58
CA LEU A 9 -13.87 -33.95 48.69
C LEU A 9 -15.11 -34.48 47.95
N TYR A 10 -15.05 -35.72 47.46
CA TYR A 10 -16.17 -36.38 46.80
C TYR A 10 -17.38 -36.53 47.72
N ASP A 11 -17.17 -37.02 48.95
CA ASP A 11 -18.25 -37.20 49.96
C ASP A 11 -18.86 -35.86 50.38
N TRP A 12 -18.04 -34.79 50.45
CA TRP A 12 -18.53 -33.44 50.74
C TRP A 12 -19.39 -32.90 49.59
N PHE A 13 -18.96 -33.08 48.36
CA PHE A 13 -19.73 -32.73 47.16
C PHE A 13 -21.00 -33.55 47.00
N ALA A 14 -20.96 -34.84 47.35
CA ALA A 14 -22.14 -35.73 47.31
C ALA A 14 -23.26 -35.31 48.27
N ARG A 15 -22.91 -34.70 49.40
CA ARG A 15 -23.85 -34.18 50.40
C ARG A 15 -24.53 -32.88 50.00
N HIS A 16 -23.91 -32.09 49.14
CA HIS A 16 -24.42 -30.76 48.78
C HIS A 16 -24.92 -30.72 47.33
N ARG A 17 -26.19 -31.08 47.11
CA ARG A 17 -26.79 -31.18 45.75
C ARG A 17 -26.67 -29.88 44.94
N PHE A 18 -26.80 -28.70 45.57
CA PHE A 18 -26.68 -27.42 44.92
C PHE A 18 -25.23 -27.13 44.49
N LEU A 19 -24.23 -27.41 45.28
CA LEU A 19 -22.83 -27.18 44.97
C LEU A 19 -22.36 -28.10 43.80
N ARG A 20 -22.88 -29.34 43.73
CA ARG A 20 -22.55 -30.27 42.68
C ARG A 20 -22.97 -29.79 41.29
N LEU A 21 -24.07 -28.99 41.20
CA LEU A 21 -24.54 -28.39 39.95
C LEU A 21 -24.00 -26.98 39.77
N ALA A 22 -23.90 -26.18 40.84
CA ALA A 22 -23.48 -24.77 40.79
C ALA A 22 -21.98 -24.62 40.42
N LEU A 23 -21.12 -25.48 40.98
CA LEU A 23 -19.68 -25.36 40.75
C LEU A 23 -19.28 -25.57 39.26
N PRO A 24 -19.70 -26.67 38.59
CA PRO A 24 -19.40 -26.83 37.17
C PRO A 24 -20.08 -25.74 36.31
N LEU A 25 -21.28 -25.29 36.68
CA LEU A 25 -21.94 -24.19 35.99
C LEU A 25 -21.13 -22.88 36.10
N VAL A 26 -20.65 -22.53 37.30
CA VAL A 26 -19.80 -21.36 37.51
C VAL A 26 -18.48 -21.47 36.72
N LEU A 27 -17.86 -22.68 36.73
CA LEU A 27 -16.64 -22.92 35.95
C LEU A 27 -16.87 -22.78 34.46
N VAL A 28 -17.99 -23.29 33.92
CA VAL A 28 -18.35 -23.10 32.52
C VAL A 28 -18.61 -21.66 32.20
N LEU A 29 -19.36 -20.94 33.04
CA LEU A 29 -19.59 -19.50 32.84
C LEU A 29 -18.30 -18.68 32.94
N ALA A 30 -17.41 -19.02 33.88
CA ALA A 30 -16.09 -18.34 33.97
C ALA A 30 -15.21 -18.67 32.75
N ALA A 31 -15.25 -19.91 32.24
CA ALA A 31 -14.53 -20.28 31.02
C ALA A 31 -15.09 -19.55 29.78
N LEU A 32 -16.41 -19.44 29.65
CA LEU A 32 -17.08 -18.69 28.59
C LEU A 32 -16.75 -17.20 28.68
N ALA A 33 -16.77 -16.61 29.87
CA ALA A 33 -16.40 -15.22 30.09
C ALA A 33 -14.92 -14.96 29.76
N SER A 34 -14.03 -15.89 30.10
CA SER A 34 -12.61 -15.82 29.73
C SER A 34 -12.41 -15.99 28.23
N ALA A 35 -13.14 -16.91 27.60
CA ALA A 35 -13.09 -17.12 26.15
C ALA A 35 -13.61 -15.90 25.37
N SER A 36 -14.60 -15.18 25.89
CA SER A 36 -15.13 -13.96 25.25
C SER A 36 -14.15 -12.80 25.27
N GLN A 37 -13.14 -12.83 26.14
CA GLN A 37 -12.08 -11.82 26.23
C GLN A 37 -10.85 -12.16 25.39
N LEU A 38 -10.83 -13.33 24.74
CA LEU A 38 -9.76 -13.69 23.82
C LEU A 38 -9.83 -12.83 22.56
N HIS A 39 -8.91 -11.90 22.47
CA HIS A 39 -8.66 -11.17 21.22
C HIS A 39 -7.69 -11.99 20.40
N PHE A 40 -8.15 -12.48 19.27
CA PHE A 40 -7.26 -13.11 18.30
C PHE A 40 -6.35 -12.02 17.73
N LYS A 41 -5.06 -12.08 18.03
CA LYS A 41 -4.06 -11.32 17.30
C LYS A 41 -3.87 -12.01 15.94
N GLU A 42 -4.39 -11.39 14.92
CA GLU A 42 -4.32 -11.88 13.54
C GLU A 42 -3.00 -11.49 12.84
N ASP A 43 -2.06 -10.87 13.59
CA ASP A 43 -0.79 -10.41 13.03
C ASP A 43 0.18 -11.58 12.82
N ILE A 44 0.26 -12.03 11.56
CA ILE A 44 1.16 -13.11 11.11
C ILE A 44 2.62 -12.75 11.39
N THR A 45 2.95 -11.48 11.57
CA THR A 45 4.33 -11.03 11.82
C THR A 45 4.88 -11.50 13.17
N ASP A 46 4.01 -11.78 14.13
CA ASP A 46 4.40 -12.30 15.45
C ASP A 46 4.89 -13.77 15.37
N PHE A 47 4.56 -14.50 14.31
CA PHE A 47 4.97 -15.90 14.08
C PHE A 47 6.27 -16.03 13.27
N LEU A 48 6.83 -14.92 12.80
CA LEU A 48 8.02 -14.96 11.95
C LEU A 48 9.31 -15.03 12.77
N PRO A 49 10.35 -15.70 12.25
CA PRO A 49 11.61 -15.86 12.96
C PRO A 49 12.21 -14.51 13.38
N ASN A 50 12.61 -14.41 14.64
CA ASN A 50 13.17 -13.19 15.23
C ASN A 50 14.61 -12.95 14.76
N ASN A 51 14.78 -12.61 13.47
CA ASN A 51 16.05 -12.29 12.85
C ASN A 51 16.13 -10.78 12.60
N ASP A 52 17.23 -10.14 13.00
CA ASP A 52 17.43 -8.68 12.91
C ASP A 52 17.29 -8.15 11.48
N ASN A 53 17.76 -8.89 10.49
CA ASN A 53 17.61 -8.51 9.08
C ASN A 53 16.16 -8.53 8.64
N TYR A 54 15.37 -9.49 9.11
CA TYR A 54 13.96 -9.61 8.80
C TYR A 54 13.15 -8.49 9.46
N ARG A 55 13.43 -8.20 10.75
CA ARG A 55 12.78 -7.09 11.48
C ARG A 55 13.02 -5.75 10.80
N ARG A 56 14.24 -5.50 10.33
CA ARG A 56 14.59 -4.27 9.61
C ARG A 56 13.88 -4.17 8.26
N SER A 57 13.82 -5.26 7.53
CA SER A 57 13.08 -5.30 6.24
C SER A 57 11.58 -5.10 6.45
N MET A 58 11.00 -5.69 7.49
CA MET A 58 9.60 -5.54 7.82
C MET A 58 9.27 -4.13 8.32
N GLU A 59 10.17 -3.49 9.07
CA GLU A 59 10.02 -2.10 9.49
C GLU A 59 10.00 -1.16 8.28
N ILE A 60 10.91 -1.33 7.32
CA ILE A 60 10.92 -0.58 6.06
C ILE A 60 9.61 -0.83 5.28
N TYR A 61 9.16 -2.09 5.22
CA TYR A 61 7.91 -2.45 4.54
C TYR A 61 6.69 -1.79 5.18
N ARG A 62 6.62 -1.75 6.51
CA ARG A 62 5.57 -1.03 7.26
C ARG A 62 5.63 0.47 7.01
N GLN A 63 6.82 1.07 7.02
CA GLN A 63 7.00 2.51 6.78
C GLN A 63 6.58 2.94 5.36
N THR A 64 6.65 2.05 4.38
CA THR A 64 6.19 2.33 3.01
C THR A 64 4.68 2.23 2.85
N ASN A 65 3.93 1.73 3.85
CA ASN A 65 2.50 1.43 3.79
C ASN A 65 2.10 0.63 2.53
N ALA A 66 3.03 -0.14 1.97
CA ALA A 66 2.80 -0.86 0.72
C ALA A 66 1.76 -1.98 0.89
N ALA A 67 1.75 -2.60 2.09
CA ALA A 67 0.78 -3.63 2.45
C ALA A 67 -0.62 -3.08 2.75
N ASP A 68 -0.73 -1.80 3.14
CA ASP A 68 -1.99 -1.22 3.59
C ASP A 68 -2.80 -0.62 2.44
N ARG A 69 -2.35 -0.83 1.19
CA ARG A 69 -2.99 -0.28 0.00
C ARG A 69 -4.14 -1.16 -0.46
N ILE A 70 -5.28 -0.52 -0.66
CA ILE A 70 -6.47 -1.07 -1.31
C ILE A 70 -6.58 -0.41 -2.67
N PHE A 71 -6.62 -1.21 -3.72
CA PHE A 71 -6.81 -0.75 -5.09
C PHE A 71 -8.29 -0.84 -5.45
N ILE A 72 -8.83 0.27 -5.92
CA ILE A 72 -10.21 0.37 -6.40
C ILE A 72 -10.12 0.64 -7.89
N VAL A 73 -10.61 -0.29 -8.69
CA VAL A 73 -10.49 -0.28 -10.15
C VAL A 73 -11.86 -0.07 -10.76
N ALA A 74 -12.06 1.05 -11.43
CA ALA A 74 -13.26 1.32 -12.20
C ALA A 74 -13.08 0.86 -13.65
N SER A 75 -14.02 0.06 -14.13
CA SER A 75 -14.03 -0.53 -15.46
C SER A 75 -15.34 -0.26 -16.18
N SER A 76 -15.31 -0.16 -17.52
CA SER A 76 -16.54 -0.14 -18.31
C SER A 76 -17.14 -1.55 -18.42
N THR A 77 -18.44 -1.68 -18.27
CA THR A 77 -19.17 -2.94 -18.54
C THR A 77 -19.19 -3.26 -20.03
N ASP A 78 -19.12 -2.24 -20.89
CA ASP A 78 -18.93 -2.42 -22.33
C ASP A 78 -17.43 -2.52 -22.64
N THR A 79 -16.97 -3.71 -22.98
CA THR A 79 -15.57 -3.99 -23.32
C THR A 79 -15.24 -3.64 -24.78
N THR A 80 -16.23 -3.30 -25.59
CA THR A 80 -16.03 -3.01 -27.03
C THR A 80 -15.64 -1.55 -27.26
N GLN A 81 -16.09 -0.64 -26.40
CA GLN A 81 -15.81 0.79 -26.52
C GLN A 81 -15.04 1.33 -25.31
N LEU A 82 -14.04 2.17 -25.58
CA LEU A 82 -13.34 2.92 -24.55
C LEU A 82 -14.21 4.11 -24.13
N ASN A 83 -14.63 4.11 -22.86
CA ASN A 83 -15.40 5.21 -22.29
C ASN A 83 -14.64 5.86 -21.12
N THR A 84 -13.45 6.36 -21.43
CA THR A 84 -12.56 7.00 -20.45
C THR A 84 -13.22 8.16 -19.69
N PRO A 85 -14.03 9.06 -20.33
CA PRO A 85 -14.72 10.11 -19.60
C PRO A 85 -15.73 9.61 -18.57
N LEU A 86 -16.38 8.46 -18.82
CA LEU A 86 -17.29 7.84 -17.87
C LEU A 86 -16.55 7.32 -16.65
N LEU A 87 -15.38 6.69 -16.86
CA LEU A 87 -14.53 6.20 -15.78
C LEU A 87 -13.96 7.33 -14.94
N VAL A 88 -13.56 8.45 -15.56
CA VAL A 88 -13.15 9.66 -14.82
C VAL A 88 -14.27 10.15 -13.90
N ARG A 89 -15.51 10.26 -14.41
CA ARG A 89 -16.67 10.65 -13.57
C ARG A 89 -16.90 9.68 -12.41
N ALA A 90 -16.72 8.39 -12.64
CA ALA A 90 -16.88 7.38 -11.59
C ALA A 90 -15.84 7.56 -10.48
N VAL A 91 -14.58 7.80 -10.86
CA VAL A 91 -13.50 8.03 -9.90
C VAL A 91 -13.66 9.38 -9.19
N GLN A 92 -14.13 10.44 -9.87
CA GLN A 92 -14.47 11.72 -9.24
C GLN A 92 -15.54 11.57 -8.15
N GLN A 93 -16.60 10.79 -8.43
CA GLN A 93 -17.60 10.49 -7.40
C GLN A 93 -17.00 9.71 -6.23
N LEU A 94 -16.10 8.75 -6.51
CA LEU A 94 -15.40 8.02 -5.47
C LEU A 94 -14.50 8.94 -4.62
N GLU A 95 -13.82 9.92 -5.23
CA GLU A 95 -13.03 10.93 -4.51
C GLU A 95 -13.91 11.77 -3.58
N GLY A 96 -15.05 12.26 -4.06
CA GLY A 96 -15.98 13.03 -3.24
C GLY A 96 -16.51 12.23 -2.04
N GLU A 97 -16.89 10.97 -2.25
CA GLU A 97 -17.36 10.08 -1.19
C GLU A 97 -16.22 9.73 -0.20
N SER A 98 -15.00 9.57 -0.70
CA SER A 98 -13.82 9.30 0.12
C SER A 98 -13.45 10.51 0.99
N GLN A 99 -13.47 11.69 0.43
CA GLN A 99 -13.21 12.93 1.15
C GLN A 99 -14.23 13.17 2.28
N ALA A 100 -15.51 12.92 2.01
CA ALA A 100 -16.59 13.03 3.00
C ALA A 100 -16.40 12.07 4.20
N ARG A 101 -15.69 10.95 4.00
CA ARG A 101 -15.39 9.94 5.02
C ARG A 101 -14.01 10.08 5.64
N GLY A 102 -13.20 11.02 5.16
CA GLY A 102 -11.82 11.20 5.62
C GLY A 102 -10.87 10.09 5.16
N TRP A 103 -11.21 9.37 4.08
CA TRP A 103 -10.34 8.34 3.52
C TRP A 103 -9.18 8.96 2.73
N LYS A 104 -8.00 8.37 2.86
CA LYS A 104 -6.82 8.77 2.08
C LYS A 104 -6.84 8.05 0.73
N LEU A 105 -7.59 8.60 -0.23
CA LEU A 105 -7.66 8.11 -1.59
C LEU A 105 -6.70 8.90 -2.48
N MET A 106 -5.95 8.19 -3.31
CA MET A 106 -5.11 8.72 -4.39
C MET A 106 -5.61 8.15 -5.71
N ALA A 107 -6.23 8.98 -6.53
CA ALA A 107 -6.75 8.60 -7.85
C ALA A 107 -6.07 9.40 -8.96
N GLN A 108 -5.50 10.54 -8.62
CA GLN A 108 -4.75 11.39 -9.53
C GLN A 108 -3.25 11.25 -9.32
N ALA A 109 -2.50 11.42 -10.39
CA ALA A 109 -1.05 11.48 -10.29
C ALA A 109 -0.64 12.79 -9.61
N ASP A 110 0.16 12.68 -8.57
CA ASP A 110 0.78 13.84 -7.93
C ASP A 110 1.96 14.34 -8.80
N VAL A 111 1.64 15.19 -9.77
CA VAL A 111 2.61 15.77 -10.69
C VAL A 111 3.69 16.55 -9.95
N GLU A 112 3.35 17.20 -8.83
CA GLU A 112 4.31 17.96 -8.03
C GLU A 112 5.34 17.04 -7.38
N SER A 113 4.92 15.90 -6.85
CA SER A 113 5.84 14.88 -6.32
C SER A 113 6.74 14.32 -7.42
N VAL A 114 6.21 14.07 -8.62
CA VAL A 114 7.01 13.61 -9.76
C VAL A 114 8.05 14.65 -10.16
N MET A 115 7.69 15.94 -10.17
CA MET A 115 8.63 17.02 -10.46
C MET A 115 9.73 17.19 -9.41
N ARG A 116 9.52 16.72 -8.17
CA ARG A 116 10.52 16.73 -7.10
C ARG A 116 11.50 15.57 -7.15
N ILE A 117 11.25 14.52 -7.96
CA ILE A 117 12.14 13.37 -8.09
C ILE A 117 13.57 13.76 -8.48
N PRO A 118 13.81 14.63 -9.48
CA PRO A 118 15.16 15.07 -9.81
C PRO A 118 15.86 15.76 -8.64
N GLU A 119 15.16 16.62 -7.92
CA GLU A 119 15.70 17.31 -6.74
C GLU A 119 16.11 16.33 -5.67
N PHE A 120 15.23 15.39 -5.33
CA PHE A 120 15.52 14.32 -4.39
C PHE A 120 16.74 13.47 -4.84
N ALA A 121 16.81 13.15 -6.14
CA ALA A 121 17.91 12.37 -6.69
C ALA A 121 19.25 13.11 -6.57
N TYR A 122 19.27 14.42 -6.83
CA TYR A 122 20.50 15.25 -6.66
C TYR A 122 20.93 15.32 -5.19
N GLN A 123 20.01 15.55 -4.28
CA GLN A 123 20.31 15.66 -2.85
C GLN A 123 20.79 14.34 -2.24
N ASN A 124 20.33 13.20 -2.77
CA ASN A 124 20.65 11.87 -2.26
C ASN A 124 21.53 11.07 -3.22
N ALA A 125 22.16 11.71 -4.21
CA ALA A 125 22.94 11.04 -5.24
C ALA A 125 23.99 10.04 -4.68
N PRO A 126 24.75 10.35 -3.63
CA PRO A 126 25.73 9.40 -3.07
C PRO A 126 25.12 8.07 -2.60
N LEU A 127 23.86 8.07 -2.18
CA LEU A 127 23.14 6.88 -1.72
C LEU A 127 22.55 6.06 -2.87
N LEU A 128 22.30 6.71 -4.01
CA LEU A 128 21.63 6.14 -5.17
C LEU A 128 22.62 5.65 -6.24
N LEU A 129 23.88 6.06 -6.16
CA LEU A 129 24.93 5.64 -7.09
C LEU A 129 25.45 4.25 -6.73
N GLY A 130 25.53 3.39 -7.75
CA GLY A 130 26.18 2.08 -7.63
C GLY A 130 27.62 2.08 -8.12
N ASN A 131 28.33 0.97 -7.92
CA ASN A 131 29.74 0.84 -8.32
C ASN A 131 29.99 1.16 -9.80
N ALA A 132 29.08 0.77 -10.67
CA ALA A 132 29.18 1.08 -12.11
C ALA A 132 29.11 2.60 -12.40
N ASP A 133 28.32 3.32 -11.62
CA ASP A 133 28.20 4.78 -11.75
C ASP A 133 29.48 5.47 -11.26
N PHE A 134 30.09 5.01 -10.18
CA PHE A 134 31.38 5.52 -9.70
C PHE A 134 32.49 5.30 -10.72
N GLU A 135 32.59 4.11 -11.33
CA GLU A 135 33.58 3.83 -12.38
C GLU A 135 33.33 4.70 -13.64
N ARG A 136 32.09 4.99 -13.96
CA ARG A 136 31.75 5.93 -15.03
C ARG A 136 32.19 7.35 -14.66
N ILE A 137 31.83 7.84 -13.50
CA ILE A 137 32.22 9.18 -13.00
C ILE A 137 33.72 9.34 -13.08
N LYS A 138 34.47 8.35 -12.59
CA LYS A 138 35.93 8.34 -12.63
C LYS A 138 36.50 8.46 -14.05
N ARG A 139 35.85 7.82 -15.04
CA ARG A 139 36.26 7.90 -16.45
C ARG A 139 36.01 9.24 -17.08
N ILE A 140 34.92 9.93 -16.73
CA ILE A 140 34.55 11.21 -17.34
C ILE A 140 35.10 12.43 -16.59
N THR A 141 35.73 12.26 -15.44
CA THR A 141 36.35 13.33 -14.66
C THR A 141 37.83 13.56 -15.04
N ASN A 142 38.23 13.25 -16.28
CA ASN A 142 39.53 13.66 -16.81
C ASN A 142 39.43 15.05 -17.50
N THR A 143 40.60 15.70 -17.66
CA THR A 143 40.70 17.08 -18.18
C THR A 143 40.01 17.28 -19.54
N ASP A 144 40.14 16.31 -20.44
CA ASP A 144 39.60 16.45 -21.80
C ASP A 144 38.09 16.26 -21.82
N SER A 145 37.55 15.30 -21.05
CA SER A 145 36.12 15.11 -20.90
C SER A 145 35.43 16.28 -20.21
N ILE A 146 36.08 16.86 -19.18
CA ILE A 146 35.58 18.06 -18.50
C ILE A 146 35.51 19.22 -19.48
N ARG A 147 36.59 19.44 -20.26
CA ARG A 147 36.61 20.51 -21.26
C ARG A 147 35.52 20.33 -22.31
N ALA A 148 35.34 19.13 -22.82
CA ALA A 148 34.29 18.83 -23.79
C ALA A 148 32.90 19.07 -23.21
N ALA A 149 32.63 18.63 -21.97
CA ALA A 149 31.36 18.84 -21.29
C ALA A 149 31.05 20.35 -21.13
N LEU A 150 32.04 21.13 -20.68
CA LEU A 150 31.87 22.59 -20.53
C LEU A 150 31.67 23.31 -21.87
N GLN A 151 32.28 22.82 -22.94
CA GLN A 151 32.03 23.36 -24.30
C GLN A 151 30.59 23.07 -24.72
N ASN A 152 30.11 21.86 -24.53
CA ASN A 152 28.70 21.49 -24.80
C ASN A 152 27.72 22.35 -23.98
N CYS A 153 27.99 22.57 -22.69
CA CYS A 153 27.17 23.47 -21.86
C CYS A 153 27.13 24.89 -22.43
N ARG A 154 28.27 25.40 -22.84
CA ARG A 154 28.35 26.73 -23.49
C ARG A 154 27.50 26.77 -24.77
N GLU A 155 27.59 25.77 -25.61
CA GLU A 155 26.81 25.70 -26.84
C GLU A 155 25.30 25.62 -26.53
N MET A 156 24.88 24.80 -25.58
CA MET A 156 23.48 24.71 -25.15
C MET A 156 22.92 26.08 -24.65
N LEU A 157 23.72 26.80 -23.87
CA LEU A 157 23.31 28.15 -23.38
C LEU A 157 23.19 29.20 -24.45
N LEU A 158 23.91 29.06 -25.56
CA LEU A 158 23.84 29.97 -26.72
C LEU A 158 22.63 29.71 -27.61
N PHE A 159 21.96 28.57 -27.49
CA PHE A 159 20.72 28.30 -28.21
C PHE A 159 19.57 29.18 -27.68
N PRO A 160 18.57 29.51 -28.52
CA PRO A 160 17.41 30.30 -28.09
C PRO A 160 16.63 29.70 -26.92
N THR A 161 16.70 28.39 -26.74
CA THR A 161 16.08 27.62 -25.63
C THR A 161 17.02 27.44 -24.43
N GLY A 162 18.21 28.04 -24.45
CA GLY A 162 19.24 27.88 -23.40
C GLY A 162 18.76 28.21 -22.00
N GLY A 163 17.83 29.16 -21.85
CA GLY A 163 17.22 29.49 -20.58
C GLY A 163 16.49 28.32 -19.91
N MET A 164 15.94 27.40 -20.69
CA MET A 164 15.23 26.20 -20.14
C MET A 164 16.17 25.17 -19.54
N VAL A 165 17.42 25.11 -19.98
CA VAL A 165 18.42 24.15 -19.52
C VAL A 165 19.41 24.71 -18.51
N THR A 166 19.38 26.02 -18.27
CA THR A 166 20.30 26.74 -17.37
C THR A 166 20.35 26.06 -15.98
N GLN A 167 19.22 25.83 -15.37
CA GLN A 167 19.15 25.24 -14.03
C GLN A 167 19.75 23.83 -13.95
N ASN A 168 19.60 23.05 -15.01
CA ASN A 168 20.19 21.70 -15.08
C ASN A 168 21.70 21.77 -15.27
N ILE A 169 22.17 22.72 -16.09
CA ILE A 169 23.61 22.95 -16.33
C ILE A 169 24.28 23.47 -15.05
N GLU A 170 23.65 24.39 -14.33
CA GLU A 170 24.18 24.90 -13.05
C GLU A 170 24.36 23.79 -12.01
N ARG A 171 23.42 22.82 -11.96
CA ARG A 171 23.45 21.71 -10.99
C ARG A 171 24.38 20.58 -11.37
N ASP A 172 24.47 20.25 -12.66
CA ASP A 172 25.23 19.11 -13.16
C ASP A 172 25.91 19.42 -14.51
N PRO A 173 26.88 20.35 -14.52
CA PRO A 173 27.54 20.78 -15.76
C PRO A 173 28.32 19.66 -16.47
N LEU A 174 28.65 18.58 -15.76
CA LEU A 174 29.38 17.45 -16.31
C LEU A 174 28.46 16.27 -16.68
N GLY A 175 27.16 16.35 -16.39
CA GLY A 175 26.22 15.27 -16.64
C GLY A 175 26.51 14.01 -15.80
N LEU A 176 27.03 14.18 -14.58
CA LEU A 176 27.40 13.07 -13.71
C LEU A 176 26.19 12.26 -13.27
N PHE A 177 25.07 12.96 -13.02
CA PHE A 177 23.85 12.39 -12.47
C PHE A 177 22.78 12.08 -13.52
N ALA A 178 22.99 12.46 -14.77
CA ALA A 178 22.03 12.17 -15.84
C ALA A 178 21.64 10.70 -15.97
N PRO A 179 22.54 9.69 -15.83
CA PRO A 179 22.15 8.28 -15.86
C PRO A 179 21.37 7.84 -14.62
N LEU A 180 21.59 8.48 -13.47
CA LEU A 180 20.80 8.22 -12.28
C LEU A 180 19.35 8.64 -12.51
N LEU A 181 19.13 9.83 -13.05
CA LEU A 181 17.80 10.30 -13.43
C LEU A 181 17.14 9.38 -14.46
N ALA A 182 17.90 8.93 -15.46
CA ALA A 182 17.41 7.98 -16.46
C ALA A 182 17.02 6.63 -15.83
N LYS A 183 17.78 6.12 -14.86
CA LYS A 183 17.43 4.90 -14.11
C LYS A 183 16.15 5.08 -13.29
N LEU A 184 15.99 6.21 -12.61
CA LEU A 184 14.78 6.50 -11.84
C LEU A 184 13.56 6.63 -12.73
N GLN A 185 13.69 7.30 -13.86
CA GLN A 185 12.63 7.40 -14.87
C GLN A 185 12.27 6.02 -15.46
N ALA A 186 13.27 5.19 -15.78
CA ALA A 186 13.03 3.84 -16.28
C ALA A 186 12.33 2.96 -15.23
N SER A 187 12.67 3.12 -13.94
CA SER A 187 12.00 2.42 -12.85
C SER A 187 10.56 2.90 -12.66
N GLY A 188 10.29 4.18 -12.82
CA GLY A 188 8.93 4.74 -12.80
C GLY A 188 8.09 4.25 -14.00
N ASN A 189 8.69 4.12 -15.17
CA ASN A 189 8.04 3.57 -16.37
C ASN A 189 7.79 2.05 -16.30
N ALA A 190 8.42 1.33 -15.35
CA ALA A 190 8.10 -0.08 -15.09
C ALA A 190 6.68 -0.25 -14.54
N LEU A 191 6.14 0.75 -13.85
CA LEU A 191 4.72 0.87 -13.55
C LEU A 191 4.02 1.43 -14.79
N ARG A 192 3.70 0.56 -15.73
CA ARG A 192 2.98 0.94 -16.95
C ARG A 192 1.60 1.47 -16.58
N TYR A 193 1.44 2.79 -16.55
CA TYR A 193 0.17 3.46 -16.38
C TYR A 193 0.07 4.60 -17.41
N GLU A 194 -1.14 4.98 -17.74
CA GLU A 194 -1.45 6.13 -18.57
C GLU A 194 -2.18 7.17 -17.74
N LEU A 195 -2.04 8.44 -18.10
CA LEU A 195 -2.78 9.51 -17.47
C LEU A 195 -3.82 10.04 -18.44
N TYR A 196 -5.04 10.13 -17.97
CA TYR A 196 -6.11 10.78 -18.69
C TYR A 196 -6.81 11.77 -17.73
N ASP A 197 -6.79 13.04 -18.09
CA ASP A 197 -7.32 14.14 -17.26
C ASP A 197 -6.74 14.13 -15.81
N GLY A 198 -5.45 13.78 -15.69
CA GLY A 198 -4.75 13.67 -14.40
C GLY A 198 -5.00 12.36 -13.65
N TYR A 199 -5.99 11.56 -14.03
CA TYR A 199 -6.32 10.28 -13.40
C TYR A 199 -5.45 9.15 -13.91
N ILE A 200 -5.22 8.16 -13.03
CA ILE A 200 -4.36 7.01 -13.31
C ILE A 200 -5.17 5.92 -14.00
N PHE A 201 -4.69 5.48 -15.16
CA PHE A 201 -5.28 4.42 -15.96
C PHE A 201 -4.30 3.28 -16.22
N THR A 202 -4.84 2.10 -16.49
CA THR A 202 -4.04 0.99 -17.05
C THR A 202 -3.55 1.33 -18.48
N PRO A 203 -2.48 0.67 -18.98
CA PRO A 203 -1.86 1.00 -20.27
C PRO A 203 -2.77 0.90 -21.49
N ASN A 204 -3.93 0.31 -21.37
CA ASN A 204 -4.94 0.21 -22.42
C ASN A 204 -6.11 1.18 -22.21
N SER A 205 -6.01 2.12 -21.27
CA SER A 205 -7.03 3.10 -20.86
C SER A 205 -8.41 2.48 -20.54
N ARG A 206 -8.47 1.17 -20.27
CA ARG A 206 -9.72 0.44 -20.01
C ARG A 206 -10.17 0.50 -18.57
N HIS A 207 -9.24 0.76 -17.67
CA HIS A 207 -9.49 0.75 -16.23
C HIS A 207 -8.89 1.99 -15.61
N ALA A 208 -9.67 2.73 -14.87
CA ALA A 208 -9.17 3.77 -14.00
C ALA A 208 -8.85 3.16 -12.62
N VAL A 209 -7.71 3.56 -12.05
CA VAL A 209 -7.18 2.99 -10.82
C VAL A 209 -7.09 4.06 -9.76
N ALA A 210 -7.72 3.81 -8.61
CA ALA A 210 -7.56 4.60 -7.41
C ALA A 210 -6.94 3.74 -6.30
N MET A 211 -6.08 4.35 -5.48
CA MET A 211 -5.45 3.69 -4.34
C MET A 211 -5.93 4.33 -3.05
N LEU A 212 -6.47 3.53 -2.16
CA LEU A 212 -6.85 3.92 -0.82
C LEU A 212 -5.84 3.32 0.16
N THR A 213 -5.31 4.14 1.05
CA THR A 213 -4.46 3.64 2.14
C THR A 213 -5.34 3.34 3.35
N SER A 214 -5.39 2.09 3.77
CA SER A 214 -6.09 1.73 5.00
C SER A 214 -5.44 2.41 6.20
N PRO A 215 -6.22 3.00 7.12
CA PRO A 215 -5.70 3.52 8.39
C PRO A 215 -5.32 2.40 9.36
N TYR A 216 -5.67 1.16 9.05
CA TYR A 216 -5.38 -0.03 9.83
C TYR A 216 -4.23 -0.81 9.20
N GLY A 217 -3.47 -1.57 9.99
CA GLY A 217 -2.47 -2.47 9.44
C GLY A 217 -3.13 -3.55 8.56
N ALA A 218 -2.43 -4.04 7.53
CA ALA A 218 -2.98 -5.04 6.61
C ALA A 218 -3.45 -6.32 7.31
N SER A 219 -2.89 -6.64 8.47
CA SER A 219 -3.24 -7.79 9.31
C SER A 219 -4.44 -7.55 10.24
N GLU A 220 -4.93 -6.32 10.37
CA GLU A 220 -6.12 -6.03 11.20
C GLU A 220 -7.41 -6.33 10.43
N THR A 221 -7.74 -7.61 10.29
CA THR A 221 -8.83 -8.08 9.44
C THR A 221 -10.21 -7.58 9.89
N SER A 222 -10.46 -7.46 11.20
CA SER A 222 -11.74 -6.98 11.73
C SER A 222 -12.03 -5.53 11.35
N SER A 223 -11.06 -4.64 11.51
CA SER A 223 -11.17 -3.22 11.17
C SER A 223 -11.22 -3.03 9.65
N ASN A 224 -10.39 -3.77 8.93
CA ASN A 224 -10.37 -3.76 7.46
C ASN A 224 -11.67 -4.33 6.87
N ALA A 225 -12.33 -5.31 7.50
CA ALA A 225 -13.62 -5.83 7.04
C ALA A 225 -14.69 -4.75 7.04
N GLN A 226 -14.73 -3.90 8.07
CA GLN A 226 -15.66 -2.76 8.11
C GLN A 226 -15.36 -1.74 7.01
N LEU A 227 -14.07 -1.43 6.79
CA LEU A 227 -13.64 -0.52 5.72
C LEU A 227 -14.01 -1.07 4.35
N VAL A 228 -13.75 -2.34 4.08
CA VAL A 228 -14.07 -3.02 2.81
C VAL A 228 -15.59 -3.02 2.56
N MET A 229 -16.41 -3.30 3.58
CA MET A 229 -17.87 -3.20 3.46
C MET A 229 -18.33 -1.77 3.12
N GLN A 230 -17.72 -0.74 3.71
CA GLN A 230 -18.02 0.64 3.39
C GLN A 230 -17.63 0.99 1.95
N ILE A 231 -16.45 0.56 1.50
CA ILE A 231 -15.99 0.74 0.12
C ILE A 231 -16.98 0.06 -0.85
N ASP A 232 -17.37 -1.18 -0.58
CA ASP A 232 -18.34 -1.93 -1.40
C ASP A 232 -19.69 -1.22 -1.48
N SER A 233 -20.18 -0.68 -0.37
CA SER A 233 -21.40 0.12 -0.33
C SER A 233 -21.30 1.38 -1.19
N VAL A 234 -20.19 2.10 -1.12
CA VAL A 234 -19.95 3.32 -1.89
C VAL A 234 -19.82 3.00 -3.38
N THR A 235 -19.03 2.00 -3.75
CA THR A 235 -18.85 1.61 -5.16
C THR A 235 -20.16 1.15 -5.79
N LYS A 236 -20.95 0.34 -5.11
CA LYS A 236 -22.31 -0.06 -5.57
C LYS A 236 -23.27 1.12 -5.72
N ALA A 237 -23.20 2.10 -4.83
CA ALA A 237 -24.01 3.31 -4.95
C ALA A 237 -23.60 4.16 -6.17
N ILE A 238 -22.32 4.18 -6.52
CA ILE A 238 -21.82 4.87 -7.72
C ILE A 238 -22.20 4.09 -8.98
N GLU A 239 -22.09 2.77 -8.98
CA GLU A 239 -22.52 1.90 -10.08
C GLU A 239 -24.01 2.10 -10.40
N ALA A 240 -24.85 2.21 -9.38
CA ALA A 240 -26.27 2.48 -9.54
C ALA A 240 -26.55 3.87 -10.15
N ARG A 241 -25.70 4.85 -9.87
CA ARG A 241 -25.82 6.22 -10.41
C ARG A 241 -25.21 6.37 -11.81
N LEU A 242 -24.23 5.53 -12.14
CA LEU A 242 -23.50 5.57 -13.41
C LEU A 242 -23.61 4.20 -14.14
N PRO A 243 -24.73 3.94 -14.84
CA PRO A 243 -24.87 2.72 -15.61
C PRO A 243 -23.70 2.56 -16.61
N GLY A 244 -23.14 1.38 -16.69
CA GLY A 244 -21.99 1.09 -17.56
C GLY A 244 -20.63 1.13 -16.85
N VAL A 245 -20.59 1.41 -15.55
CA VAL A 245 -19.39 1.30 -14.72
C VAL A 245 -19.51 0.12 -13.77
N GLN A 246 -18.40 -0.56 -13.56
CA GLN A 246 -18.24 -1.60 -12.55
C GLN A 246 -16.95 -1.36 -11.77
N PHE A 247 -17.00 -1.54 -10.45
CA PHE A 247 -15.84 -1.46 -9.60
C PHE A 247 -15.36 -2.83 -9.16
N ALA A 248 -14.04 -2.99 -9.09
CA ALA A 248 -13.38 -4.10 -8.43
C ALA A 248 -12.47 -3.57 -7.33
N VAL A 249 -12.48 -4.23 -6.17
CA VAL A 249 -11.68 -3.84 -5.01
C VAL A 249 -10.71 -4.97 -4.70
N THR A 250 -9.42 -4.67 -4.56
CA THR A 250 -8.38 -5.66 -4.26
C THR A 250 -7.25 -5.01 -3.45
N GLY A 251 -6.36 -5.83 -2.93
CA GLY A 251 -5.22 -5.39 -2.12
C GLY A 251 -5.00 -6.30 -0.93
N ALA A 252 -3.85 -6.18 -0.27
CA ALA A 252 -3.53 -7.09 0.83
C ALA A 252 -4.55 -7.04 1.98
N PRO A 253 -5.11 -5.87 2.39
CA PRO A 253 -6.16 -5.83 3.40
C PRO A 253 -7.44 -6.55 2.97
N VAL A 254 -7.82 -6.45 1.69
CA VAL A 254 -9.03 -7.11 1.15
C VAL A 254 -8.85 -8.62 1.15
N ILE A 255 -7.71 -9.09 0.65
CA ILE A 255 -7.36 -10.53 0.62
C ILE A 255 -7.33 -11.11 2.04
N ALA A 256 -6.76 -10.37 3.01
CA ALA A 256 -6.73 -10.80 4.40
C ALA A 256 -8.15 -10.94 4.99
N VAL A 257 -9.04 -10.00 4.70
CA VAL A 257 -10.45 -10.04 5.11
C VAL A 257 -11.17 -11.23 4.48
N ASP A 258 -10.99 -11.48 3.19
CA ASP A 258 -11.61 -12.58 2.48
C ASP A 258 -11.14 -13.94 3.03
N ASN A 259 -9.83 -14.09 3.25
CA ASN A 259 -9.25 -15.30 3.84
C ASN A 259 -9.79 -15.55 5.26
N ALA A 260 -9.81 -14.52 6.12
CA ALA A 260 -10.35 -14.64 7.47
C ALA A 260 -11.84 -15.02 7.46
N SER A 261 -12.61 -14.44 6.56
CA SER A 261 -14.03 -14.77 6.36
C SER A 261 -14.22 -16.22 5.91
N GLN A 262 -13.34 -16.72 5.01
CA GLN A 262 -13.39 -18.10 4.54
C GLN A 262 -13.05 -19.07 5.66
N ILE A 263 -11.96 -18.84 6.40
CA ILE A 263 -11.55 -19.67 7.56
C ILE A 263 -12.69 -19.75 8.58
N LYS A 264 -13.35 -18.62 8.85
CA LYS A 264 -14.48 -18.60 9.79
C LYS A 264 -15.66 -19.44 9.30
N LYS A 265 -15.96 -19.42 7.99
CA LYS A 265 -17.03 -20.26 7.40
C LYS A 265 -16.68 -21.74 7.44
N ASP A 266 -15.42 -22.09 7.21
CA ASP A 266 -14.95 -23.48 7.18
C ASP A 266 -14.83 -24.07 8.60
N SER A 267 -14.84 -23.23 9.64
CA SER A 267 -14.71 -23.64 11.06
C SER A 267 -16.07 -23.83 11.76
N ILE A 268 -17.20 -23.54 11.09
CA ILE A 268 -18.57 -23.71 11.58
C ILE A 268 -19.21 -24.93 10.91
#